data_78b649ca29a4fbd6c277dfbf66fe9a58
#
_entry.id   78b649ca29a4fbd6c277dfbf66fe9a58
#
_cell.length_a   1.000
_cell.length_b   1.000
_cell.length_c   1.000
_cell.angle_alpha   90.00
_cell.angle_beta   90.00
_cell.angle_gamma   90.00
#
_symmetry.space_group_name_H-M   'P 1'
#
loop_
_entity.id
_entity.type
_entity.pdbx_description
1 polymer ?
#
loop_
_entity_poly.entity_id
_entity_poly.type
_entity_poly.pdbx_seq_one_letter_code
_entity_poly.pdbx_strand_id
1 'polypeptide(L)'
;MRIPVYKSVYLYLTHACNANCSFCYRRGLFERNKVSSLGPVKMSKQTADDILDFCFSKLQLAPKFTIYFWGGEPTVNFEVIRHVMERFPQMIFHMNTNGALIDERMYEFFSRHRNIGITWSFGNCYEKYGGPQGKAEAEPWMLKLVRENPNHNVNFMVVEYGKLKEDFDFIARNITRNITIDLATRHDHSREDLERFAAQYFELLIEHEKDAELFQTLNPALHSNAYVREFGLKAQVREFHFCRTGLERLFIDTEGGIWQCDNMYICRHNRLGSVYDGIDYSKLDYVWEIDENREKYLGRFCESCELYKRCPRNKCLGLNLEHMGNMFDPEPGYCAMNKVLAKVIDKYIQLEKEKREGVHV
;
A
#
# COMPACT_ATOMS: atom_id res chain seq x y z
N MET A 1 24.72 -10.88 -15.58
CA MET A 1 23.99 -10.51 -14.34
C MET A 1 23.36 -9.14 -14.58
N ARG A 2 22.03 -9.02 -14.42
CA ARG A 2 21.30 -7.76 -14.58
C ARG A 2 21.31 -7.04 -13.23
N ILE A 3 21.70 -5.77 -13.22
CA ILE A 3 21.70 -4.95 -12.01
C ILE A 3 20.46 -4.05 -12.03
N PRO A 4 19.61 -4.12 -10.99
CA PRO A 4 18.42 -3.29 -10.90
C PRO A 4 18.73 -1.80 -10.72
N VAL A 5 17.80 -0.93 -11.18
CA VAL A 5 17.81 0.51 -10.86
C VAL A 5 16.72 0.79 -9.82
N TYR A 6 17.14 1.12 -8.62
CA TYR A 6 16.23 1.26 -7.50
C TYR A 6 15.57 2.64 -7.44
N LYS A 7 14.24 2.64 -7.35
CA LYS A 7 13.42 3.84 -7.19
C LYS A 7 13.16 4.17 -5.72
N SER A 8 13.23 3.14 -4.85
CA SER A 8 12.98 3.33 -3.42
C SER A 8 13.62 2.27 -2.54
N VAL A 9 13.82 2.65 -1.28
CA VAL A 9 14.14 1.73 -0.18
C VAL A 9 13.13 1.90 0.94
N TYR A 10 12.71 0.79 1.53
CA TYR A 10 11.86 0.73 2.70
C TYR A 10 12.72 0.41 3.91
N LEU A 11 12.87 1.37 4.81
CA LEU A 11 13.56 1.19 6.09
C LEU A 11 12.57 0.68 7.14
N TYR A 12 12.74 -0.55 7.57
CA TYR A 12 11.90 -1.13 8.60
C TYR A 12 12.36 -0.69 9.99
N LEU A 13 11.87 0.46 10.44
CA LEU A 13 12.37 1.15 11.62
C LEU A 13 12.11 0.41 12.93
N THR A 14 11.02 -0.36 12.99
CA THR A 14 10.62 -1.02 14.24
C THR A 14 9.62 -2.14 14.03
N HIS A 15 9.70 -3.17 14.88
CA HIS A 15 8.66 -4.19 14.99
C HIS A 15 7.51 -3.77 15.92
N ALA A 16 7.74 -2.79 16.79
CA ALA A 16 6.72 -2.31 17.73
C ALA A 16 5.64 -1.51 17.03
N CYS A 17 4.42 -1.64 17.54
CA CYS A 17 3.26 -0.82 17.17
C CYS A 17 2.47 -0.50 18.44
N ASN A 18 1.91 0.69 18.52
CA ASN A 18 1.01 1.11 19.59
C ASN A 18 -0.45 0.65 19.38
N ALA A 19 -0.75 -0.06 18.28
CA ALA A 19 -2.05 -0.62 17.96
C ALA A 19 -1.94 -2.15 17.74
N ASN A 20 -3.09 -2.83 17.82
CA ASN A 20 -3.21 -4.28 17.63
C ASN A 20 -4.35 -4.62 16.65
N CYS A 21 -4.34 -3.99 15.46
CA CYS A 21 -5.40 -4.12 14.47
C CYS A 21 -5.57 -5.57 14.01
N SER A 22 -6.79 -6.10 14.06
CA SER A 22 -7.10 -7.47 13.62
C SER A 22 -6.90 -7.68 12.12
N PHE A 23 -7.08 -6.61 11.33
CA PHE A 23 -6.88 -6.59 9.88
C PHE A 23 -5.42 -6.34 9.46
N CYS A 24 -4.49 -6.19 10.41
CA CYS A 24 -3.09 -5.91 10.09
C CYS A 24 -2.44 -7.11 9.39
N TYR A 25 -1.89 -6.90 8.19
CA TYR A 25 -1.19 -7.95 7.42
C TYR A 25 0.00 -8.53 8.18
N ARG A 26 0.61 -7.76 9.10
CA ARG A 26 1.73 -8.19 9.94
C ARG A 26 1.32 -9.11 11.10
N ARG A 27 0.03 -9.21 11.42
CA ARG A 27 -0.44 -10.05 12.54
C ARG A 27 -0.05 -11.52 12.36
N GLY A 28 -0.08 -12.02 11.14
CA GLY A 28 0.40 -13.37 10.84
C GLY A 28 1.88 -13.61 11.12
N LEU A 29 2.70 -12.56 11.14
CA LEU A 29 4.09 -12.62 11.59
C LEU A 29 4.19 -12.97 13.07
N PHE A 30 3.41 -12.25 13.88
CA PHE A 30 3.46 -12.40 15.32
C PHE A 30 2.89 -13.76 15.76
N GLU A 31 1.89 -14.27 15.06
CA GLU A 31 1.23 -15.53 15.40
C GLU A 31 2.00 -16.76 14.90
N ARG A 32 2.58 -16.71 13.69
CA ARG A 32 3.25 -17.84 13.06
C ARG A 32 4.75 -17.95 13.36
N ASN A 33 5.44 -16.84 13.49
CA ASN A 33 6.90 -16.76 13.49
C ASN A 33 7.49 -16.15 14.77
N LYS A 34 6.98 -16.42 15.95
CA LYS A 34 7.59 -15.99 17.24
C LYS A 34 8.50 -14.77 17.09
N VAL A 35 8.00 -13.57 17.25
CA VAL A 35 8.68 -12.27 17.04
C VAL A 35 10.08 -12.17 17.70
N SER A 36 10.33 -12.97 18.74
CA SER A 36 11.65 -13.08 19.39
C SER A 36 12.82 -13.46 18.48
N SER A 37 12.54 -13.94 17.26
CA SER A 37 13.55 -14.31 16.25
C SER A 37 13.79 -13.26 15.18
N LEU A 38 13.18 -12.08 15.25
CA LEU A 38 13.20 -11.06 14.20
C LEU A 38 14.29 -10.00 14.37
N GLY A 39 15.25 -10.17 15.28
CA GLY A 39 16.27 -9.17 15.55
C GLY A 39 15.81 -8.04 16.49
N PRO A 40 16.57 -6.94 16.59
CA PRO A 40 16.24 -5.83 17.47
C PRO A 40 14.87 -5.24 17.17
N VAL A 41 14.13 -4.89 18.22
CA VAL A 41 12.78 -4.30 18.09
C VAL A 41 12.80 -2.98 17.33
N LYS A 42 13.91 -2.22 17.44
CA LYS A 42 14.07 -0.92 16.79
C LYS A 42 15.42 -0.84 16.07
N MET A 43 15.40 -0.23 14.90
CA MET A 43 16.61 0.15 14.16
C MET A 43 17.38 1.22 14.94
N SER A 44 18.70 1.10 15.00
CA SER A 44 19.57 2.14 15.56
C SER A 44 19.86 3.24 14.55
N LYS A 45 20.29 4.42 15.00
CA LYS A 45 20.79 5.48 14.12
C LYS A 45 21.97 5.02 13.28
N GLN A 46 22.90 4.27 13.88
CA GLN A 46 24.07 3.71 13.19
C GLN A 46 23.64 2.76 12.07
N THR A 47 22.70 1.84 12.35
CA THR A 47 22.17 0.93 11.32
C THR A 47 21.51 1.70 10.17
N ALA A 48 20.75 2.76 10.48
CA ALA A 48 20.14 3.59 9.44
C ALA A 48 21.21 4.30 8.58
N ASP A 49 22.28 4.77 9.19
CA ASP A 49 23.43 5.37 8.50
C ASP A 49 24.12 4.35 7.60
N ASP A 50 24.44 3.16 8.11
CA ASP A 50 25.09 2.08 7.35
C ASP A 50 24.22 1.67 6.14
N ILE A 51 22.90 1.62 6.30
CA ILE A 51 21.96 1.31 5.24
C ILE A 51 22.02 2.38 4.13
N LEU A 52 21.97 3.65 4.51
CA LEU A 52 21.93 4.73 3.51
C LEU A 52 23.29 4.91 2.83
N ASP A 53 24.39 4.77 3.56
CA ASP A 53 25.74 4.75 3.01
C ASP A 53 25.90 3.59 1.99
N PHE A 54 25.36 2.41 2.31
CA PHE A 54 25.30 1.29 1.36
C PHE A 54 24.44 1.65 0.13
N CYS A 55 23.24 2.18 0.32
CA CYS A 55 22.37 2.55 -0.80
C CYS A 55 23.05 3.54 -1.75
N PHE A 56 23.65 4.60 -1.22
CA PHE A 56 24.28 5.65 -2.05
C PHE A 56 25.61 5.23 -2.68
N SER A 57 26.36 4.31 -2.06
CA SER A 57 27.66 3.89 -2.56
C SER A 57 27.66 2.64 -3.42
N LYS A 58 26.64 1.76 -3.26
CA LYS A 58 26.64 0.42 -3.87
C LYS A 58 25.49 0.16 -4.83
N LEU A 59 24.40 0.94 -4.76
CA LEU A 59 23.23 0.71 -5.59
C LEU A 59 23.14 1.67 -6.78
N GLN A 60 22.54 1.22 -7.87
CA GLN A 60 22.10 2.09 -8.94
C GLN A 60 20.75 2.70 -8.56
N LEU A 61 20.74 4.01 -8.32
CA LEU A 61 19.55 4.73 -7.88
C LEU A 61 18.93 5.55 -9.01
N ALA A 62 17.59 5.55 -9.06
CA ALA A 62 16.84 6.42 -9.96
C ALA A 62 16.94 7.89 -9.53
N PRO A 63 16.78 8.87 -10.45
CA PRO A 63 16.89 10.31 -10.13
C PRO A 63 15.96 10.81 -9.01
N LYS A 64 14.81 10.16 -8.84
CA LYS A 64 13.83 10.46 -7.78
C LYS A 64 13.76 9.31 -6.77
N PHE A 65 14.91 8.89 -6.27
CA PHE A 65 14.98 7.85 -5.26
C PHE A 65 14.28 8.32 -3.97
N THR A 66 13.40 7.46 -3.43
CA THR A 66 12.59 7.76 -2.26
C THR A 66 12.89 6.81 -1.11
N ILE A 67 13.03 7.36 0.08
CA ILE A 67 13.23 6.60 1.32
C ILE A 67 11.87 6.49 2.02
N TYR A 68 11.40 5.25 2.22
CA TYR A 68 10.16 4.96 2.93
C TYR A 68 10.47 4.56 4.36
N PHE A 69 9.89 5.29 5.32
CA PHE A 69 9.88 4.87 6.71
C PHE A 69 8.73 3.89 6.94
N TRP A 70 9.08 2.68 7.34
CA TRP A 70 8.17 1.55 7.45
C TRP A 70 8.33 0.84 8.80
N GLY A 71 7.40 -0.06 9.15
CA GLY A 71 7.52 -0.82 10.38
C GLY A 71 6.18 -1.24 10.96
N GLY A 72 6.12 -1.48 12.26
CA GLY A 72 4.89 -1.57 13.03
C GLY A 72 4.16 -0.25 12.99
N GLU A 73 4.63 0.67 13.81
CA GLU A 73 4.32 2.08 13.72
C GLU A 73 5.65 2.85 13.65
N PRO A 74 5.99 3.45 12.52
CA PRO A 74 7.30 4.09 12.35
C PRO A 74 7.59 5.18 13.38
N THR A 75 6.57 5.93 13.81
CA THR A 75 6.71 7.02 14.79
C THR A 75 7.13 6.54 16.19
N VAL A 76 7.02 5.24 16.50
CA VAL A 76 7.62 4.63 17.70
C VAL A 76 9.16 4.80 17.70
N ASN A 77 9.75 4.96 16.52
CA ASN A 77 11.19 5.20 16.36
C ASN A 77 11.47 6.57 15.72
N PHE A 78 10.77 7.60 16.17
CA PHE A 78 10.85 8.96 15.63
C PHE A 78 12.27 9.54 15.64
N GLU A 79 13.09 9.20 16.61
CA GLU A 79 14.47 9.69 16.70
C GLU A 79 15.34 9.23 15.52
N VAL A 80 15.06 8.05 14.93
CA VAL A 80 15.75 7.61 13.71
C VAL A 80 15.17 8.32 12.48
N ILE A 81 13.85 8.54 12.42
CA ILE A 81 13.22 9.32 11.34
C ILE A 81 13.87 10.72 11.29
N ARG A 82 13.91 11.40 12.44
CA ARG A 82 14.50 12.72 12.57
C ARG A 82 15.97 12.73 12.13
N HIS A 83 16.76 11.81 12.65
CA HIS A 83 18.18 11.67 12.32
C HIS A 83 18.42 11.51 10.82
N VAL A 84 17.66 10.62 10.17
CA VAL A 84 17.78 10.37 8.72
C VAL A 84 17.39 11.59 7.90
N MET A 85 16.27 12.25 8.24
CA MET A 85 15.80 13.42 7.51
C MET A 85 16.75 14.63 7.66
N GLU A 86 17.30 14.83 8.85
CA GLU A 86 18.29 15.91 9.12
C GLU A 86 19.62 15.64 8.43
N ARG A 87 20.06 14.38 8.34
CA ARG A 87 21.32 13.98 7.67
C ARG A 87 21.21 14.05 6.15
N PHE A 88 20.04 13.77 5.57
CA PHE A 88 19.83 13.69 4.13
C PHE A 88 18.70 14.64 3.65
N PRO A 89 18.78 15.95 3.91
CA PRO A 89 17.67 16.89 3.66
C PRO A 89 17.29 17.04 2.19
N GLN A 90 18.15 16.61 1.26
CA GLN A 90 17.90 16.62 -0.18
C GLN A 90 17.06 15.43 -0.68
N MET A 91 16.84 14.42 0.17
CA MET A 91 16.12 13.21 -0.24
C MET A 91 14.62 13.40 -0.15
N ILE A 92 13.88 12.56 -0.87
CA ILE A 92 12.42 12.45 -0.78
C ILE A 92 12.10 11.35 0.21
N PHE A 93 11.22 11.63 1.14
CA PHE A 93 10.77 10.68 2.16
C PHE A 93 9.29 10.38 2.02
N HIS A 94 8.91 9.20 2.49
CA HIS A 94 7.52 8.82 2.64
C HIS A 94 7.34 7.99 3.92
N MET A 95 6.17 8.12 4.57
CA MET A 95 5.83 7.36 5.77
C MET A 95 4.35 7.04 5.80
N ASN A 96 4.03 5.79 6.14
CA ASN A 96 2.67 5.42 6.55
C ASN A 96 2.63 5.36 8.08
N THR A 97 1.65 6.00 8.69
CA THR A 97 1.47 6.04 10.14
C THR A 97 0.01 5.90 10.53
N ASN A 98 -0.26 5.33 11.69
CA ASN A 98 -1.59 5.34 12.29
C ASN A 98 -1.96 6.70 12.93
N GLY A 99 -1.00 7.61 13.06
CA GLY A 99 -1.17 8.97 13.53
C GLY A 99 -1.24 9.16 15.04
N ALA A 100 -1.53 8.11 15.81
CA ALA A 100 -1.85 8.20 17.23
C ALA A 100 -0.70 8.64 18.14
N LEU A 101 0.53 8.64 17.65
CA LEU A 101 1.70 9.10 18.38
C LEU A 101 2.19 10.48 17.92
N ILE A 102 1.54 11.08 16.94
CA ILE A 102 1.91 12.42 16.45
C ILE A 102 1.53 13.46 17.51
N ASP A 103 2.52 13.93 18.22
CA ASP A 103 2.44 15.02 19.19
C ASP A 103 2.83 16.36 18.55
N GLU A 104 2.80 17.44 19.33
CA GLU A 104 3.14 18.80 18.90
C GLU A 104 4.59 18.86 18.34
N ARG A 105 5.54 18.18 19.00
CA ARG A 105 6.95 18.15 18.58
C ARG A 105 7.11 17.49 17.22
N MET A 106 6.43 16.35 17.00
CA MET A 106 6.46 15.65 15.71
C MET A 106 5.74 16.46 14.62
N TYR A 107 4.60 17.07 14.95
CA TYR A 107 3.89 17.98 14.05
C TYR A 107 4.79 19.13 13.60
N GLU A 108 5.44 19.84 14.53
CA GLU A 108 6.35 20.92 14.19
C GLU A 108 7.51 20.46 13.30
N PHE A 109 8.08 19.29 13.60
CA PHE A 109 9.13 18.72 12.79
C PHE A 109 8.67 18.45 11.37
N PHE A 110 7.59 17.69 11.18
CA PHE A 110 7.09 17.34 9.85
C PHE A 110 6.57 18.53 9.06
N SER A 111 5.97 19.51 9.72
CA SER A 111 5.47 20.75 9.07
C SER A 111 6.59 21.60 8.46
N ARG A 112 7.79 21.57 9.03
CA ARG A 112 8.98 22.27 8.50
C ARG A 112 9.64 21.54 7.33
N HIS A 113 9.41 20.24 7.18
CA HIS A 113 10.03 19.39 6.16
C HIS A 113 9.07 19.13 5.00
N ARG A 114 9.26 19.84 3.88
CA ARG A 114 8.39 19.71 2.69
C ARG A 114 8.72 18.50 1.80
N ASN A 115 9.79 17.79 2.11
CA ASN A 115 10.30 16.63 1.36
C ASN A 115 9.80 15.29 1.91
N ILE A 116 8.79 15.28 2.77
CA ILE A 116 8.13 14.06 3.24
C ILE A 116 6.66 14.05 2.85
N GLY A 117 6.21 12.94 2.25
CA GLY A 117 4.82 12.57 2.12
C GLY A 117 4.38 11.69 3.29
N ILE A 118 3.29 12.03 3.96
CA ILE A 118 2.75 11.22 5.06
C ILE A 118 1.39 10.69 4.67
N THR A 119 1.21 9.38 4.80
CA THR A 119 -0.06 8.70 4.61
C THR A 119 -0.63 8.32 5.98
N TRP A 120 -1.75 8.90 6.33
CA TRP A 120 -2.47 8.57 7.55
C TRP A 120 -3.40 7.38 7.34
N SER A 121 -3.14 6.28 8.02
CA SER A 121 -4.04 5.12 8.04
C SER A 121 -5.22 5.44 8.97
N PHE A 122 -6.33 5.88 8.39
CA PHE A 122 -7.51 6.36 9.12
C PHE A 122 -8.79 5.65 8.68
N GLY A 123 -9.69 5.38 9.66
CA GLY A 123 -11.05 4.91 9.45
C GLY A 123 -11.85 4.95 10.76
N ASN A 124 -13.11 5.38 10.71
CA ASN A 124 -13.95 5.62 11.87
C ASN A 124 -14.26 4.37 12.71
N CYS A 125 -14.03 3.18 12.17
CA CYS A 125 -14.33 1.91 12.85
C CYS A 125 -13.08 1.17 13.34
N TYR A 126 -11.87 1.72 13.17
CA TYR A 126 -10.63 1.00 13.47
C TYR A 126 -10.49 0.61 14.94
N GLU A 127 -11.04 1.41 15.86
CA GLU A 127 -11.03 1.12 17.29
C GLU A 127 -11.65 -0.24 17.62
N LYS A 128 -12.75 -0.62 16.95
CA LYS A 128 -13.41 -1.90 17.12
C LYS A 128 -12.52 -3.10 16.74
N TYR A 129 -11.52 -2.86 15.92
CA TYR A 129 -10.60 -3.86 15.41
C TYR A 129 -9.20 -3.74 16.01
N GLY A 130 -9.07 -3.04 17.16
CA GLY A 130 -7.79 -2.85 17.85
C GLY A 130 -6.86 -1.82 17.20
N GLY A 131 -7.41 -1.01 16.30
CA GLY A 131 -6.72 0.12 15.69
C GLY A 131 -6.73 1.38 16.56
N PRO A 132 -6.18 2.50 16.06
CA PRO A 132 -6.27 3.78 16.73
C PRO A 132 -7.73 4.25 16.82
N GLN A 133 -7.99 5.23 17.68
CA GLN A 133 -9.32 5.78 17.84
C GLN A 133 -9.85 6.31 16.51
N GLY A 134 -11.05 5.87 16.12
CA GLY A 134 -11.66 6.21 14.83
C GLY A 134 -12.29 7.61 14.77
N LYS A 135 -11.82 8.56 15.59
CA LYS A 135 -12.29 9.96 15.57
C LYS A 135 -11.13 10.86 15.20
N ALA A 136 -11.29 11.65 14.15
CA ALA A 136 -10.25 12.57 13.70
C ALA A 136 -9.82 13.55 14.79
N GLU A 137 -10.75 13.96 15.66
CA GLU A 137 -10.49 14.87 16.78
C GLU A 137 -9.61 14.25 17.88
N ALA A 138 -9.51 12.91 17.94
CA ALA A 138 -8.61 12.24 18.88
C ALA A 138 -7.14 12.36 18.48
N GLU A 139 -6.87 12.71 17.23
CA GLU A 139 -5.54 12.84 16.63
C GLU A 139 -5.32 14.29 16.11
N PRO A 140 -5.42 15.33 16.97
CA PRO A 140 -5.52 16.72 16.51
C PRO A 140 -4.29 17.19 15.74
N TRP A 141 -3.10 16.74 16.10
CA TRP A 141 -1.85 17.08 15.41
C TRP A 141 -1.73 16.40 14.06
N MET A 142 -2.15 15.13 13.98
CA MET A 142 -2.17 14.40 12.70
C MET A 142 -3.22 15.00 11.75
N LEU A 143 -4.40 15.31 12.25
CA LEU A 143 -5.47 15.98 11.49
C LEU A 143 -4.97 17.32 10.92
N LYS A 144 -4.32 18.13 11.75
CA LYS A 144 -3.73 19.40 11.34
C LYS A 144 -2.67 19.21 10.27
N LEU A 145 -1.77 18.24 10.47
CA LEU A 145 -0.69 17.92 9.53
C LEU A 145 -1.21 17.55 8.13
N VAL A 146 -2.25 16.70 8.06
CA VAL A 146 -2.84 16.29 6.78
C VAL A 146 -3.58 17.45 6.10
N ARG A 147 -4.31 18.29 6.86
CA ARG A 147 -5.05 19.43 6.29
C ARG A 147 -4.14 20.51 5.73
N GLU A 148 -2.98 20.73 6.33
CA GLU A 148 -2.08 21.83 5.96
C GLU A 148 -1.10 21.49 4.82
N ASN A 149 -0.97 20.22 4.47
CA ASN A 149 -0.02 19.80 3.45
C ASN A 149 -0.66 18.88 2.40
N PRO A 150 -0.82 19.34 1.14
CA PRO A 150 -1.44 18.55 0.08
C PRO A 150 -0.63 17.31 -0.34
N ASN A 151 0.64 17.20 0.07
CA ASN A 151 1.45 15.99 -0.16
C ASN A 151 1.11 14.87 0.83
N HIS A 152 0.31 15.15 1.84
CA HIS A 152 -0.19 14.15 2.78
C HIS A 152 -1.54 13.63 2.31
N ASN A 153 -1.81 12.38 2.63
CA ASN A 153 -3.06 11.73 2.24
C ASN A 153 -3.58 10.81 3.35
N VAL A 154 -4.81 10.38 3.19
CA VAL A 154 -5.41 9.33 4.02
C VAL A 154 -5.40 8.03 3.24
N ASN A 155 -4.93 6.95 3.86
CA ASN A 155 -5.19 5.59 3.42
C ASN A 155 -6.37 5.04 4.22
N PHE A 156 -7.51 4.97 3.55
CA PHE A 156 -8.73 4.40 4.12
C PHE A 156 -8.80 2.91 3.81
N MET A 157 -8.50 2.08 4.80
CA MET A 157 -8.67 0.64 4.71
C MET A 157 -10.10 0.26 5.10
N VAL A 158 -10.84 -0.27 4.15
CA VAL A 158 -12.22 -0.70 4.38
C VAL A 158 -12.24 -2.00 5.16
N VAL A 159 -12.77 -1.96 6.38
CA VAL A 159 -12.93 -3.12 7.28
C VAL A 159 -14.39 -3.40 7.60
N GLU A 160 -15.27 -2.39 7.54
CA GLU A 160 -16.73 -2.51 7.64
C GLU A 160 -17.38 -2.10 6.31
N TYR A 161 -17.81 -3.07 5.53
CA TYR A 161 -18.33 -2.82 4.19
C TYR A 161 -19.65 -2.05 4.17
N GLY A 162 -20.44 -2.18 5.23
CA GLY A 162 -21.70 -1.44 5.39
C GLY A 162 -21.54 0.06 5.68
N LYS A 163 -20.29 0.52 5.94
CA LYS A 163 -19.96 1.92 6.26
C LYS A 163 -19.03 2.60 5.27
N LEU A 164 -18.76 1.95 4.15
CA LEU A 164 -17.85 2.47 3.14
C LEU A 164 -18.20 3.91 2.74
N LYS A 165 -19.46 4.17 2.41
CA LYS A 165 -19.90 5.49 1.95
C LYS A 165 -19.82 6.53 3.07
N GLU A 166 -20.34 6.20 4.26
CA GLU A 166 -20.31 7.10 5.43
C GLU A 166 -18.87 7.53 5.77
N ASP A 167 -17.96 6.56 5.84
CA ASP A 167 -16.57 6.81 6.19
C ASP A 167 -15.82 7.57 5.09
N PHE A 168 -16.04 7.23 3.83
CA PHE A 168 -15.45 7.96 2.71
C PHE A 168 -15.90 9.42 2.68
N ASP A 169 -17.19 9.67 2.79
CA ASP A 169 -17.78 11.01 2.81
C ASP A 169 -17.26 11.82 4.01
N PHE A 170 -17.14 11.17 5.17
CA PHE A 170 -16.57 11.81 6.36
C PHE A 170 -15.13 12.27 6.12
N ILE A 171 -14.28 11.38 5.57
CA ILE A 171 -12.87 11.69 5.28
C ILE A 171 -12.79 12.83 4.26
N ALA A 172 -13.54 12.72 3.16
CA ALA A 172 -13.52 13.69 2.08
C ALA A 172 -13.97 15.09 2.50
N ARG A 173 -14.96 15.18 3.40
CA ARG A 173 -15.50 16.46 3.88
C ARG A 173 -14.72 17.06 5.06
N ASN A 174 -14.16 16.23 5.93
CA ASN A 174 -13.62 16.68 7.21
C ASN A 174 -12.10 16.58 7.33
N ILE A 175 -11.43 15.77 6.53
CA ILE A 175 -9.99 15.52 6.64
C ILE A 175 -9.27 15.98 5.38
N THR A 176 -9.41 15.26 4.29
CA THR A 176 -8.75 15.52 3.01
C THR A 176 -9.47 14.85 1.86
N ARG A 177 -9.32 15.41 0.65
CA ARG A 177 -9.79 14.80 -0.59
C ARG A 177 -8.75 13.88 -1.22
N ASN A 178 -7.50 13.95 -0.75
CA ASN A 178 -6.42 13.05 -1.16
C ASN A 178 -6.52 11.74 -0.38
N ILE A 179 -7.33 10.81 -0.89
CA ILE A 179 -7.69 9.55 -0.23
C ILE A 179 -7.21 8.38 -1.09
N THR A 180 -6.67 7.37 -0.46
CA THR A 180 -6.44 6.05 -1.07
C THR A 180 -7.36 5.05 -0.37
N ILE A 181 -8.09 4.25 -1.15
CA ILE A 181 -8.96 3.20 -0.60
C ILE A 181 -8.26 1.87 -0.76
N ASP A 182 -8.08 1.17 0.35
CA ASP A 182 -7.61 -0.21 0.39
C ASP A 182 -8.63 -1.11 1.08
N LEU A 183 -8.61 -2.39 0.72
CA LEU A 183 -9.49 -3.40 1.30
C LEU A 183 -8.71 -4.25 2.28
N ALA A 184 -9.29 -4.52 3.44
CA ALA A 184 -8.67 -5.41 4.43
C ALA A 184 -8.57 -6.83 3.87
N THR A 185 -7.34 -7.34 3.74
CA THR A 185 -7.05 -8.59 3.05
C THR A 185 -7.21 -9.83 3.89
N ARG A 186 -7.36 -9.66 5.19
CA ARG A 186 -7.44 -10.74 6.17
C ARG A 186 -8.82 -10.85 6.83
N HIS A 187 -9.84 -10.37 6.15
CA HIS A 187 -11.22 -10.58 6.54
C HIS A 187 -11.86 -11.68 5.68
N ASP A 188 -12.50 -12.64 6.35
CA ASP A 188 -13.45 -13.52 5.70
C ASP A 188 -14.66 -12.66 5.30
N HIS A 189 -14.84 -12.49 4.02
CA HIS A 189 -15.93 -11.70 3.46
C HIS A 189 -17.14 -12.58 3.23
N SER A 190 -18.21 -12.36 3.95
CA SER A 190 -19.48 -12.98 3.64
C SER A 190 -20.00 -12.47 2.29
N ARG A 191 -20.87 -13.25 1.64
CA ARG A 191 -21.54 -12.80 0.41
C ARG A 191 -22.30 -11.48 0.63
N GLU A 192 -22.95 -11.36 1.78
CA GLU A 192 -23.70 -10.17 2.17
C GLU A 192 -22.81 -8.93 2.31
N ASP A 193 -21.61 -9.08 2.88
CA ASP A 193 -20.62 -7.99 2.97
C ASP A 193 -20.20 -7.52 1.59
N LEU A 194 -19.94 -8.44 0.68
CA LEU A 194 -19.57 -8.13 -0.69
C LEU A 194 -20.70 -7.41 -1.46
N GLU A 195 -21.95 -7.81 -1.26
CA GLU A 195 -23.12 -7.19 -1.86
C GLU A 195 -23.33 -5.76 -1.29
N ARG A 196 -23.19 -5.57 0.02
CA ARG A 196 -23.23 -4.23 0.66
C ARG A 196 -22.13 -3.32 0.16
N PHE A 197 -20.90 -3.83 0.06
CA PHE A 197 -19.78 -3.09 -0.50
C PHE A 197 -20.06 -2.66 -1.93
N ALA A 198 -20.56 -3.58 -2.78
CA ALA A 198 -20.87 -3.29 -4.17
C ALA A 198 -21.91 -2.17 -4.31
N ALA A 199 -22.97 -2.22 -3.50
CA ALA A 199 -24.02 -1.20 -3.51
C ALA A 199 -23.48 0.18 -3.14
N GLN A 200 -22.77 0.29 -2.02
CA GLN A 200 -22.21 1.57 -1.56
C GLN A 200 -21.13 2.12 -2.48
N TYR A 201 -20.30 1.24 -3.06
CA TYR A 201 -19.27 1.66 -4.01
C TYR A 201 -19.90 2.22 -5.31
N PHE A 202 -20.99 1.60 -5.78
CA PHE A 202 -21.73 2.10 -6.93
C PHE A 202 -22.37 3.47 -6.65
N GLU A 203 -22.98 3.65 -5.47
CA GLU A 203 -23.53 4.94 -5.03
C GLU A 203 -22.46 6.03 -5.01
N LEU A 204 -21.27 5.74 -4.44
CA LEU A 204 -20.14 6.68 -4.42
C LEU A 204 -19.70 7.09 -5.84
N LEU A 205 -19.64 6.14 -6.78
CA LEU A 205 -19.30 6.45 -8.18
C LEU A 205 -20.31 7.41 -8.81
N ILE A 206 -21.61 7.21 -8.59
CA ILE A 206 -22.67 8.10 -9.11
C ILE A 206 -22.63 9.47 -8.45
N GLU A 207 -22.49 9.53 -7.13
CA GLU A 207 -22.51 10.79 -6.37
C GLU A 207 -21.34 11.69 -6.74
N HIS A 208 -20.15 11.09 -6.94
CA HIS A 208 -18.93 11.84 -7.23
C HIS A 208 -18.55 11.88 -8.72
N GLU A 209 -19.43 11.45 -9.64
CA GLU A 209 -19.12 11.39 -11.08
C GLU A 209 -18.67 12.74 -11.66
N LYS A 210 -19.19 13.86 -11.13
CA LYS A 210 -18.85 15.23 -11.55
C LYS A 210 -17.66 15.82 -10.81
N ASP A 211 -17.21 15.16 -9.77
CA ASP A 211 -16.08 15.56 -8.96
C ASP A 211 -14.82 14.80 -9.40
N ALA A 212 -14.06 15.37 -10.31
CA ALA A 212 -12.93 14.70 -10.95
C ALA A 212 -11.88 14.18 -9.96
N GLU A 213 -11.65 14.88 -8.85
CA GLU A 213 -10.66 14.48 -7.84
C GLU A 213 -11.13 13.26 -7.04
N LEU A 214 -12.34 13.31 -6.48
CA LEU A 214 -12.90 12.18 -5.72
C LEU A 214 -13.22 10.99 -6.63
N PHE A 215 -13.70 11.24 -7.85
CA PHE A 215 -13.95 10.20 -8.83
C PHE A 215 -12.67 9.46 -9.21
N GLN A 216 -11.55 10.17 -9.35
CA GLN A 216 -10.24 9.55 -9.61
C GLN A 216 -9.79 8.66 -8.45
N THR A 217 -10.07 9.05 -7.23
CA THR A 217 -9.82 8.25 -6.01
C THR A 217 -10.65 6.97 -6.00
N LEU A 218 -11.93 7.08 -6.33
CA LEU A 218 -12.86 5.95 -6.44
C LEU A 218 -12.58 5.07 -7.67
N ASN A 219 -11.72 5.49 -8.57
CA ASN A 219 -11.39 4.79 -9.79
C ASN A 219 -9.94 4.23 -9.74
N PRO A 220 -9.64 3.27 -8.88
CA PRO A 220 -8.32 2.65 -8.81
C PRO A 220 -7.99 1.91 -10.11
N ALA A 221 -6.74 1.53 -10.27
CA ALA A 221 -6.15 1.00 -11.52
C ALA A 221 -6.98 -0.08 -12.27
N LEU A 222 -7.86 -0.80 -11.58
CA LEU A 222 -8.81 -1.76 -12.17
C LEU A 222 -9.82 -1.09 -13.09
N HIS A 223 -10.20 0.12 -12.75
CA HIS A 223 -11.28 0.86 -13.35
C HIS A 223 -10.79 1.73 -14.49
N SER A 224 -9.63 2.36 -14.31
CA SER A 224 -9.05 3.23 -15.31
C SER A 224 -8.91 2.53 -16.66
N ASN A 225 -8.52 1.26 -16.67
CA ASN A 225 -8.32 0.51 -17.92
C ASN A 225 -9.63 0.18 -18.66
N ALA A 226 -10.68 -0.20 -17.94
CA ALA A 226 -11.98 -0.49 -18.56
C ALA A 226 -12.67 0.80 -19.02
N TYR A 227 -12.70 1.79 -18.13
CA TYR A 227 -13.31 3.10 -18.40
C TYR A 227 -12.59 3.86 -19.51
N VAL A 228 -11.26 3.87 -19.49
CA VAL A 228 -10.41 4.50 -20.52
C VAL A 228 -10.60 3.85 -21.89
N ARG A 229 -10.65 2.53 -21.97
CA ARG A 229 -10.89 1.83 -23.23
C ARG A 229 -12.24 2.14 -23.80
N GLU A 230 -13.27 2.18 -22.96
CA GLU A 230 -14.64 2.37 -23.38
C GLU A 230 -14.93 3.81 -23.84
N PHE A 231 -14.40 4.79 -23.11
CA PHE A 231 -14.67 6.21 -23.39
C PHE A 231 -13.55 6.91 -24.16
N GLY A 232 -12.54 6.18 -24.65
CA GLY A 232 -11.48 6.73 -25.49
C GLY A 232 -10.59 7.76 -24.80
N LEU A 233 -10.54 7.75 -23.47
CA LEU A 233 -9.71 8.67 -22.71
C LEU A 233 -8.23 8.31 -22.89
N LYS A 234 -7.38 9.29 -23.19
CA LYS A 234 -5.92 9.13 -23.26
C LYS A 234 -5.30 8.97 -21.87
N ALA A 235 -5.66 7.96 -21.13
CA ALA A 235 -4.89 7.59 -19.96
C ALA A 235 -3.81 6.60 -20.38
N GLN A 236 -2.64 6.71 -19.78
CA GLN A 236 -1.61 5.68 -19.92
C GLN A 236 -2.19 4.38 -19.32
N VAL A 237 -2.66 3.50 -20.18
CA VAL A 237 -2.99 2.14 -19.82
C VAL A 237 -1.70 1.57 -19.25
N ARG A 238 -1.55 1.55 -17.94
CA ARG A 238 -0.43 0.86 -17.30
C ARG A 238 -0.60 -0.61 -17.66
N GLU A 239 0.26 -1.09 -18.53
CA GLU A 239 0.37 -2.52 -18.74
C GLU A 239 0.52 -3.20 -17.39
N PHE A 240 -0.16 -4.30 -17.25
CA PHE A 240 -0.19 -5.06 -16.04
C PHE A 240 1.18 -5.69 -15.77
N HIS A 241 1.92 -5.15 -14.81
CA HIS A 241 3.18 -5.71 -14.36
C HIS A 241 2.99 -6.42 -13.01
N PHE A 242 3.58 -7.59 -12.83
CA PHE A 242 3.86 -8.09 -11.50
C PHE A 242 4.56 -7.01 -10.69
N CYS A 243 4.39 -7.06 -9.38
CA CYS A 243 5.13 -6.16 -8.51
C CYS A 243 6.62 -6.35 -8.76
N ARG A 244 7.30 -5.30 -9.25
CA ARG A 244 8.75 -5.32 -9.53
C ARG A 244 9.58 -5.13 -8.26
N THR A 245 9.09 -5.68 -7.16
CA THR A 245 9.79 -5.63 -5.89
C THR A 245 11.08 -6.44 -5.97
N GLY A 246 12.13 -5.95 -5.36
CA GLY A 246 13.48 -6.47 -5.56
C GLY A 246 14.19 -5.91 -6.81
N LEU A 247 13.45 -5.43 -7.85
CA LEU A 247 14.02 -4.81 -9.05
C LEU A 247 13.96 -3.27 -9.00
N GLU A 248 12.94 -2.71 -8.37
CA GLU A 248 12.77 -1.25 -8.26
C GLU A 248 12.72 -0.78 -6.81
N ARG A 249 12.50 -1.69 -5.87
CA ARG A 249 12.33 -1.42 -4.45
C ARG A 249 13.07 -2.47 -3.64
N LEU A 250 13.69 -2.03 -2.56
CA LEU A 250 14.27 -2.91 -1.55
C LEU A 250 13.61 -2.68 -0.20
N PHE A 251 13.55 -3.73 0.58
CA PHE A 251 13.13 -3.69 1.97
C PHE A 251 14.31 -4.05 2.84
N ILE A 252 14.63 -3.22 3.83
CA ILE A 252 15.77 -3.42 4.71
C ILE A 252 15.29 -3.45 6.16
N ASP A 253 15.59 -4.54 6.85
CA ASP A 253 15.14 -4.79 8.21
C ASP A 253 15.94 -4.02 9.27
N THR A 254 15.57 -4.18 10.54
CA THR A 254 16.15 -3.45 11.68
C THR A 254 17.65 -3.73 11.92
N GLU A 255 18.21 -4.74 11.26
CA GLU A 255 19.62 -5.15 11.38
C GLU A 255 20.41 -4.94 10.08
N GLY A 256 19.81 -4.34 9.05
CA GLY A 256 20.47 -4.16 7.76
C GLY A 256 20.36 -5.36 6.82
N GLY A 257 19.52 -6.35 7.15
CA GLY A 257 19.19 -7.45 6.24
C GLY A 257 18.36 -6.97 5.05
N ILE A 258 18.76 -7.36 3.83
CA ILE A 258 18.13 -6.91 2.59
C ILE A 258 17.16 -7.98 2.09
N TRP A 259 15.93 -7.56 1.82
CA TRP A 259 14.84 -8.40 1.37
C TRP A 259 14.18 -7.82 0.13
N GLN A 260 13.51 -8.67 -0.61
CA GLN A 260 12.80 -8.26 -1.81
C GLN A 260 11.62 -7.32 -1.48
N CYS A 261 10.82 -7.64 -0.46
CA CYS A 261 9.77 -6.79 0.08
C CYS A 261 9.42 -7.20 1.53
N ASP A 262 8.53 -6.46 2.16
CA ASP A 262 8.02 -6.72 3.50
C ASP A 262 7.27 -8.07 3.60
N ASN A 263 6.43 -8.45 2.64
CA ASN A 263 5.77 -9.75 2.65
C ASN A 263 6.78 -10.91 2.51
N MET A 264 7.81 -10.77 1.68
CA MET A 264 8.89 -11.77 1.60
C MET A 264 9.70 -11.83 2.90
N TYR A 265 9.93 -10.70 3.55
CA TYR A 265 10.52 -10.65 4.90
C TYR A 265 9.64 -11.39 5.92
N ILE A 266 8.33 -11.17 5.87
CA ILE A 266 7.34 -11.85 6.71
C ILE A 266 7.41 -13.36 6.53
N CYS A 267 7.43 -13.84 5.30
CA CYS A 267 7.51 -15.25 4.98
C CYS A 267 8.91 -15.84 5.16
N ARG A 268 9.92 -15.03 5.54
CA ARG A 268 11.33 -15.42 5.58
C ARG A 268 11.81 -16.02 4.26
N HIS A 269 11.24 -15.56 3.17
CA HIS A 269 11.55 -16.03 1.84
C HIS A 269 12.48 -15.05 1.12
N ASN A 270 13.49 -15.60 0.47
CA ASN A 270 14.39 -14.89 -0.44
C ASN A 270 15.08 -13.65 0.15
N ARG A 271 15.78 -13.83 1.27
CA ARG A 271 16.73 -12.81 1.77
C ARG A 271 17.83 -12.61 0.74
N LEU A 272 17.96 -11.38 0.24
CA LEU A 272 18.91 -11.04 -0.84
C LEU A 272 20.34 -10.86 -0.33
N GLY A 273 20.53 -10.55 0.96
CA GLY A 273 21.82 -10.29 1.54
C GLY A 273 21.75 -9.38 2.77
N SER A 274 22.77 -8.56 2.96
CA SER A 274 22.79 -7.50 3.99
C SER A 274 23.57 -6.28 3.48
N VAL A 275 23.42 -5.15 4.15
CA VAL A 275 24.18 -3.94 3.84
C VAL A 275 25.68 -4.13 4.11
N TYR A 276 26.04 -5.12 4.92
CA TYR A 276 27.41 -5.44 5.27
C TYR A 276 28.07 -6.44 4.31
N ASP A 277 27.30 -7.37 3.75
CA ASP A 277 27.80 -8.43 2.87
C ASP A 277 27.50 -8.16 1.38
N GLY A 278 26.57 -7.23 1.09
CA GLY A 278 26.12 -6.94 -0.26
C GLY A 278 24.88 -7.72 -0.67
N ILE A 279 24.51 -7.62 -1.96
CA ILE A 279 23.33 -8.25 -2.55
C ILE A 279 23.74 -9.40 -3.46
N ASP A 280 23.12 -10.55 -3.26
CA ASP A 280 23.14 -11.66 -4.21
C ASP A 280 22.06 -11.47 -5.28
N TYR A 281 22.44 -10.84 -6.38
CA TYR A 281 21.51 -10.52 -7.47
C TYR A 281 21.00 -11.76 -8.22
N SER A 282 21.67 -12.92 -8.12
CA SER A 282 21.17 -14.16 -8.71
C SER A 282 19.82 -14.59 -8.14
N LYS A 283 19.54 -14.20 -6.90
CA LYS A 283 18.25 -14.43 -6.25
C LYS A 283 17.10 -13.61 -6.84
N LEU A 284 17.36 -12.69 -7.75
CA LEU A 284 16.36 -11.89 -8.46
C LEU A 284 16.12 -12.40 -9.89
N ASP A 285 16.86 -13.40 -10.37
CA ASP A 285 16.73 -13.90 -11.75
C ASP A 285 15.30 -14.37 -12.05
N TYR A 286 14.64 -15.02 -11.09
CA TYR A 286 13.24 -15.44 -11.26
C TYR A 286 12.27 -14.25 -11.39
N VAL A 287 12.55 -13.11 -10.76
CA VAL A 287 11.70 -11.91 -10.87
C VAL A 287 11.82 -11.32 -12.27
N TRP A 288 13.04 -11.30 -12.83
CA TRP A 288 13.25 -10.91 -14.21
C TRP A 288 12.54 -11.85 -15.19
N GLU A 289 12.61 -13.16 -14.95
CA GLU A 289 11.93 -14.14 -15.78
C GLU A 289 10.40 -13.97 -15.74
N ILE A 290 9.83 -13.77 -14.56
CA ILE A 290 8.40 -13.47 -14.40
C ILE A 290 8.02 -12.19 -15.14
N ASP A 291 8.82 -11.13 -15.05
CA ASP A 291 8.54 -9.86 -15.72
C ASP A 291 8.56 -9.98 -17.24
N GLU A 292 9.43 -10.83 -17.80
CA GLU A 292 9.56 -11.07 -19.24
C GLU A 292 8.55 -12.08 -19.79
N ASN A 293 8.14 -13.06 -19.00
CA ASN A 293 7.33 -14.20 -19.43
C ASN A 293 6.03 -14.34 -18.62
N ARG A 294 5.36 -13.24 -18.34
CA ARG A 294 4.21 -13.15 -17.43
C ARG A 294 3.11 -14.18 -17.66
N GLU A 295 2.84 -14.48 -18.92
CA GLU A 295 1.77 -15.41 -19.27
C GLU A 295 2.03 -16.85 -18.82
N LYS A 296 3.29 -17.20 -18.55
CA LYS A 296 3.67 -18.51 -18.01
C LYS A 296 3.44 -18.63 -16.50
N TYR A 297 3.31 -17.50 -15.80
CA TYR A 297 3.27 -17.43 -14.34
C TYR A 297 1.89 -17.06 -13.81
N LEU A 298 0.87 -17.59 -14.44
CA LEU A 298 -0.51 -17.44 -14.00
C LEU A 298 -0.85 -18.50 -12.99
N GLY A 299 -1.50 -18.08 -11.89
CA GLY A 299 -2.08 -19.01 -10.94
C GLY A 299 -3.17 -19.85 -11.60
N ARG A 300 -3.34 -21.09 -11.13
CA ARG A 300 -4.32 -22.08 -11.66
C ARG A 300 -5.72 -21.55 -11.86
N PHE A 301 -6.12 -20.57 -11.04
CA PHE A 301 -7.46 -19.98 -11.06
C PHE A 301 -7.56 -18.75 -11.98
N CYS A 302 -6.44 -18.28 -12.53
CA CYS A 302 -6.40 -17.06 -13.33
C CYS A 302 -6.56 -17.33 -14.84
N GLU A 303 -6.15 -18.49 -15.32
CA GLU A 303 -6.20 -18.84 -16.75
C GLU A 303 -7.61 -18.79 -17.34
N SER A 304 -8.60 -19.27 -16.58
CA SER A 304 -10.02 -19.24 -16.97
C SER A 304 -10.80 -18.05 -16.44
N CYS A 305 -10.13 -17.09 -15.79
CA CYS A 305 -10.79 -15.97 -15.14
C CYS A 305 -11.12 -14.87 -16.16
N GLU A 306 -12.39 -14.46 -16.23
CA GLU A 306 -12.86 -13.36 -17.09
C GLU A 306 -12.13 -12.02 -16.82
N LEU A 307 -11.61 -11.83 -15.59
CA LEU A 307 -10.89 -10.64 -15.19
C LEU A 307 -9.39 -10.69 -15.45
N TYR A 308 -8.89 -11.81 -15.96
CA TYR A 308 -7.46 -12.08 -16.09
C TYR A 308 -6.65 -10.89 -16.64
N LYS A 309 -7.10 -10.27 -17.74
CA LYS A 309 -6.41 -9.16 -18.39
C LYS A 309 -6.54 -7.81 -17.67
N ARG A 310 -7.43 -7.68 -16.72
CA ARG A 310 -7.73 -6.43 -16.04
C ARG A 310 -7.63 -6.48 -14.52
N CYS A 311 -7.34 -7.64 -13.93
CA CYS A 311 -7.21 -7.80 -12.49
C CYS A 311 -5.82 -7.33 -11.99
N PRO A 312 -5.75 -6.28 -11.14
CA PRO A 312 -4.47 -5.74 -10.69
C PRO A 312 -3.84 -6.52 -9.53
N ARG A 313 -4.64 -7.24 -8.78
CA ARG A 313 -4.29 -7.70 -7.43
C ARG A 313 -3.70 -9.12 -7.35
N ASN A 314 -3.88 -9.95 -8.36
CA ASN A 314 -3.33 -11.32 -8.36
C ASN A 314 -1.81 -11.39 -8.46
N LYS A 315 -1.12 -10.26 -8.50
CA LYS A 315 0.28 -10.12 -8.91
C LYS A 315 1.22 -9.74 -7.77
N CYS A 316 0.76 -9.78 -6.53
CA CYS A 316 1.61 -9.63 -5.37
C CYS A 316 2.18 -10.99 -4.95
N LEU A 317 3.38 -11.30 -5.44
CA LEU A 317 4.05 -12.59 -5.17
C LEU A 317 4.19 -12.88 -3.67
N GLY A 318 4.51 -11.86 -2.88
CA GLY A 318 4.71 -12.02 -1.43
C GLY A 318 3.42 -12.29 -0.68
N LEU A 319 2.32 -11.62 -1.06
CA LEU A 319 1.02 -11.85 -0.44
C LEU A 319 0.47 -13.24 -0.80
N ASN A 320 0.59 -13.62 -2.08
CA ASN A 320 0.19 -14.95 -2.51
C ASN A 320 0.99 -16.04 -1.76
N LEU A 321 2.30 -15.87 -1.64
CA LEU A 321 3.14 -16.80 -0.88
C LEU A 321 2.70 -16.89 0.58
N GLU A 322 2.37 -15.78 1.21
CA GLU A 322 1.94 -15.73 2.61
C GLU A 322 0.62 -16.49 2.82
N HIS A 323 -0.35 -16.27 1.94
CA HIS A 323 -1.70 -16.82 2.11
C HIS A 323 -1.86 -18.22 1.52
N MET A 324 -1.25 -18.47 0.36
CA MET A 324 -1.47 -19.66 -0.43
C MET A 324 -0.31 -20.66 -0.40
N GLY A 325 0.84 -20.28 0.22
CA GLY A 325 2.04 -21.09 0.22
C GLY A 325 2.76 -21.15 -1.15
N ASN A 326 2.28 -20.42 -2.15
CA ASN A 326 2.95 -20.25 -3.44
C ASN A 326 2.77 -18.83 -3.97
N MET A 327 3.64 -18.40 -4.88
CA MET A 327 3.68 -17.02 -5.35
C MET A 327 2.65 -16.67 -6.42
N PHE A 328 1.97 -17.64 -7.02
CA PHE A 328 1.17 -17.43 -8.23
C PHE A 328 -0.33 -17.63 -8.02
N ASP A 329 -0.74 -18.39 -7.05
CA ASP A 329 -2.15 -18.55 -6.71
C ASP A 329 -2.63 -17.36 -5.85
N PRO A 330 -3.58 -16.57 -6.33
CA PRO A 330 -4.06 -15.41 -5.59
C PRO A 330 -4.93 -15.84 -4.40
N GLU A 331 -4.89 -15.06 -3.33
CA GLU A 331 -5.73 -15.26 -2.16
C GLU A 331 -7.22 -15.13 -2.53
N PRO A 332 -8.10 -16.08 -2.11
CA PRO A 332 -9.50 -16.15 -2.55
C PRO A 332 -10.34 -14.91 -2.22
N GLY A 333 -10.14 -14.30 -1.05
CA GLY A 333 -10.85 -13.08 -0.64
C GLY A 333 -10.53 -11.90 -1.56
N TYR A 334 -9.28 -11.77 -1.97
CA TYR A 334 -8.88 -10.80 -2.99
C TYR A 334 -9.56 -11.05 -4.33
N CYS A 335 -9.63 -12.31 -4.75
CA CYS A 335 -10.31 -12.67 -5.99
C CYS A 335 -11.79 -12.31 -5.94
N ALA A 336 -12.47 -12.65 -4.84
CA ALA A 336 -13.88 -12.35 -4.66
C ALA A 336 -14.14 -10.85 -4.73
N MET A 337 -13.35 -10.05 -4.01
CA MET A 337 -13.49 -8.61 -3.98
C MET A 337 -13.21 -7.96 -5.34
N ASN A 338 -12.16 -8.40 -6.05
CA ASN A 338 -11.89 -7.87 -7.39
C ASN A 338 -13.01 -8.20 -8.39
N LYS A 339 -13.64 -9.37 -8.28
CA LYS A 339 -14.81 -9.73 -9.10
C LYS A 339 -16.00 -8.82 -8.81
N VAL A 340 -16.22 -8.50 -7.55
CA VAL A 340 -17.29 -7.57 -7.14
C VAL A 340 -17.02 -6.17 -7.69
N LEU A 341 -15.83 -5.64 -7.47
CA LEU A 341 -15.43 -4.34 -8.01
C LEU A 341 -15.57 -4.27 -9.54
N ALA A 342 -15.14 -5.30 -10.25
CA ALA A 342 -15.29 -5.34 -11.71
C ALA A 342 -16.75 -5.26 -12.14
N LYS A 343 -17.67 -5.98 -11.48
CA LYS A 343 -19.10 -5.94 -11.77
C LYS A 343 -19.70 -4.56 -11.50
N VAL A 344 -19.30 -3.92 -10.41
CA VAL A 344 -19.74 -2.54 -10.09
C VAL A 344 -19.33 -1.58 -11.19
N ILE A 345 -18.10 -1.68 -11.67
CA ILE A 345 -17.59 -0.83 -12.73
C ILE A 345 -18.25 -1.10 -14.08
N ASP A 346 -18.43 -2.37 -14.42
CA ASP A 346 -19.13 -2.74 -15.66
C ASP A 346 -20.56 -2.18 -15.65
N LYS A 347 -21.26 -2.24 -14.51
CA LYS A 347 -22.57 -1.63 -14.32
C LYS A 347 -22.52 -0.09 -14.46
N TYR A 348 -21.50 0.55 -13.89
CA TYR A 348 -21.32 2.00 -14.02
C TYR A 348 -21.05 2.41 -15.48
N ILE A 349 -20.16 1.70 -16.18
CA ILE A 349 -19.87 1.93 -17.60
C ILE A 349 -21.12 1.78 -18.46
N GLN A 350 -21.92 0.76 -18.18
CA GLN A 350 -23.18 0.54 -18.91
C GLN A 350 -24.17 1.71 -18.72
N LEU A 351 -24.33 2.18 -17.50
CA LEU A 351 -25.15 3.34 -17.18
C LEU A 351 -24.68 4.61 -17.93
N GLU A 352 -23.39 4.84 -17.99
CA GLU A 352 -22.82 5.98 -18.71
C GLU A 352 -23.04 5.91 -20.23
N LYS A 353 -23.02 4.71 -20.82
CA LYS A 353 -23.38 4.51 -22.23
C LYS A 353 -24.84 4.87 -22.48
N GLU A 354 -25.75 4.34 -21.66
CA GLU A 354 -27.19 4.60 -21.77
C GLU A 354 -27.50 6.09 -21.66
N LYS A 355 -26.87 6.81 -20.74
CA LYS A 355 -26.99 8.28 -20.64
C LYS A 355 -26.54 8.99 -21.91
N ARG A 356 -25.45 8.55 -22.57
CA ARG A 356 -24.94 9.16 -23.81
C ARG A 356 -25.80 8.86 -25.04
N GLU A 357 -26.43 7.70 -25.06
CA GLU A 357 -27.33 7.27 -26.15
C GLU A 357 -28.75 7.85 -26.02
N GLY A 358 -29.01 8.65 -24.98
CA GLY A 358 -30.30 9.27 -24.73
C GLY A 358 -31.38 8.30 -24.26
N VAL A 359 -31.01 7.13 -23.81
CA VAL A 359 -31.93 6.20 -23.18
C VAL A 359 -32.25 6.76 -21.79
N HIS A 360 -33.48 7.24 -21.60
CA HIS A 360 -33.95 7.71 -20.30
C HIS A 360 -34.03 6.53 -19.33
N VAL A 361 -33.16 6.52 -18.31
CA VAL A 361 -33.22 5.63 -17.16
C VAL A 361 -34.06 6.26 -16.07
#